data_aed95d5fd06df868ba314de997fd764c
#
_entry.id   aed95d5fd06df868ba314de997fd764c
#
_cell.length_a   1.000
_cell.length_b   1.000
_cell.length_c   1.000
_cell.angle_alpha   90.00
_cell.angle_beta   90.00
_cell.angle_gamma   90.00
#
_symmetry.space_group_name_H-M   'P 1'
#
loop_
_entity.id
_entity.type
_entity.pdbx_description
1 polymer ?
#
loop_
_entity_poly.entity_id
_entity_poly.type
_entity_poly.pdbx_seq_one_letter_code
_entity_poly.pdbx_strand_id
1 'polypeptide(L)'
;INRGARIVICGAISQYNNTTPVKGPSNYLSLLVNRASMQGMVVFDYADRYGIAIKDIAQWMKEGKFVSREDVVEGIETFPATLNKLFSGENFGKLVLKVSDG
;
A
#
# COMPACT_ATOMS: atom_id res chain seq x y z
N ILE A 1 0.94 -14.76 -14.44
CA ILE A 1 1.41 -13.44 -14.89
C ILE A 1 1.69 -13.46 -16.38
N ASN A 2 1.55 -12.30 -17.05
CA ASN A 2 1.82 -12.18 -18.47
C ASN A 2 3.33 -12.18 -18.77
N ARG A 3 3.68 -12.50 -20.00
CA ARG A 3 5.07 -12.44 -20.47
C ARG A 3 5.59 -10.99 -20.37
N GLY A 4 6.79 -10.83 -19.79
CA GLY A 4 7.41 -9.53 -19.59
C GLY A 4 6.78 -8.69 -18.46
N ALA A 5 5.93 -9.28 -17.62
CA ALA A 5 5.33 -8.58 -16.49
C ALA A 5 6.39 -8.00 -15.55
N ARG A 6 6.05 -6.89 -14.91
CA ARG A 6 6.87 -6.26 -13.85
C ARG A 6 6.08 -6.23 -12.56
N ILE A 7 6.67 -6.76 -11.50
CA ILE A 7 6.12 -6.79 -10.15
C ILE A 7 6.97 -5.85 -9.29
N VAL A 8 6.32 -4.88 -8.67
CA VAL A 8 6.99 -3.92 -7.77
C VAL A 8 6.55 -4.19 -6.34
N ILE A 9 7.51 -4.48 -5.47
CA ILE A 9 7.28 -4.72 -4.04
C ILE A 9 7.44 -3.38 -3.32
N CYS A 10 6.32 -2.81 -2.83
CA CYS A 10 6.28 -1.52 -2.15
C CYS A 10 6.19 -1.64 -0.63
N GLY A 11 5.98 -2.84 -0.09
CA GLY A 11 5.85 -3.08 1.34
C GLY A 11 5.43 -4.51 1.64
N ALA A 12 5.41 -4.87 2.91
CA ALA A 12 5.12 -6.22 3.37
C ALA A 12 4.37 -6.25 4.71
N ILE A 13 3.37 -5.37 4.89
CA ILE A 13 2.63 -5.23 6.16
C ILE A 13 2.01 -6.55 6.63
N SER A 14 1.59 -7.41 5.71
CA SER A 14 1.08 -8.75 6.02
C SER A 14 2.10 -9.67 6.72
N GLN A 15 3.38 -9.29 6.70
CA GLN A 15 4.48 -10.07 7.25
C GLN A 15 5.11 -9.44 8.50
N TYR A 16 4.72 -8.21 8.88
CA TYR A 16 5.40 -7.46 9.96
C TYR A 16 5.30 -8.14 11.33
N ASN A 17 4.21 -8.86 11.58
CA ASN A 17 3.98 -9.56 12.85
C ASN A 17 4.39 -11.04 12.81
N ASN A 18 5.05 -11.50 11.75
CA ASN A 18 5.49 -12.87 11.67
C ASN A 18 6.59 -13.17 12.71
N THR A 19 6.41 -14.24 13.46
CA THR A 19 7.42 -14.79 14.40
C THR A 19 8.36 -15.80 13.74
N THR A 20 8.09 -16.14 12.49
CA THR A 20 8.92 -17.04 11.67
C THR A 20 9.48 -16.27 10.47
N PRO A 21 10.57 -16.75 9.85
CA PRO A 21 11.11 -16.11 8.66
C PRO A 21 10.05 -15.91 7.57
N VAL A 22 10.09 -14.74 6.94
CA VAL A 22 9.20 -14.40 5.82
C VAL A 22 9.41 -15.36 4.66
N LYS A 23 8.33 -15.95 4.16
CA LYS A 23 8.37 -16.84 3.00
C LYS A 23 8.04 -16.06 1.74
N GLY A 24 8.86 -16.22 0.72
CA GLY A 24 8.58 -15.72 -0.62
C GLY A 24 7.48 -16.51 -1.34
N PRO A 25 7.06 -16.06 -2.55
CA PRO A 25 6.07 -16.77 -3.35
C PRO A 25 6.58 -18.17 -3.72
N SER A 26 5.78 -19.21 -3.49
CA SER A 26 6.12 -20.58 -3.85
C SER A 26 6.27 -20.81 -5.36
N ASN A 27 5.63 -19.95 -6.16
CA ASN A 27 5.60 -20.01 -7.62
C ASN A 27 6.56 -19.00 -8.30
N TYR A 28 7.63 -18.56 -7.62
CA TYR A 28 8.56 -17.55 -8.15
C TYR A 28 9.20 -17.95 -9.49
N LEU A 29 9.29 -19.25 -9.81
CA LEU A 29 9.76 -19.72 -11.11
C LEU A 29 8.86 -19.26 -12.29
N SER A 30 7.66 -18.80 -12.02
CA SER A 30 6.82 -18.10 -13.01
C SER A 30 7.51 -16.87 -13.60
N LEU A 31 8.43 -16.25 -12.86
CA LEU A 31 9.24 -15.13 -13.36
C LEU A 31 10.14 -15.59 -14.52
N LEU A 32 10.81 -16.75 -14.36
CA LEU A 32 11.65 -17.31 -15.41
C LEU A 32 10.85 -17.65 -16.66
N VAL A 33 9.76 -18.42 -16.51
CA VAL A 33 8.93 -18.89 -17.63
C VAL A 33 8.36 -17.71 -18.43
N ASN A 34 7.95 -16.66 -17.73
CA ASN A 34 7.34 -15.47 -18.35
C ASN A 34 8.34 -14.34 -18.64
N ARG A 35 9.64 -14.55 -18.40
CA ARG A 35 10.66 -13.46 -18.55
C ARG A 35 10.21 -12.19 -17.83
N ALA A 36 9.56 -12.35 -16.67
CA ALA A 36 9.08 -11.28 -15.84
C ALA A 36 10.18 -10.83 -14.86
N SER A 37 10.01 -9.66 -14.26
CA SER A 37 10.90 -9.13 -13.23
C SER A 37 10.13 -8.85 -11.94
N MET A 38 10.84 -8.94 -10.81
CA MET A 38 10.35 -8.53 -9.50
C MET A 38 11.42 -7.65 -8.84
N GLN A 39 11.01 -6.46 -8.37
CA GLN A 39 11.94 -5.47 -7.84
C GLN A 39 11.33 -4.76 -6.64
N GLY A 40 12.13 -4.50 -5.61
CA GLY A 40 11.76 -3.63 -4.49
C GLY A 40 11.75 -2.16 -4.91
N MET A 41 10.88 -1.36 -4.28
CA MET A 41 10.81 0.08 -4.45
C MET A 41 10.57 0.75 -3.10
N VAL A 42 11.33 1.79 -2.82
CA VAL A 42 11.13 2.68 -1.67
C VAL A 42 10.80 4.07 -2.18
N VAL A 43 9.67 4.61 -1.75
CA VAL A 43 9.15 5.88 -2.25
C VAL A 43 10.11 7.06 -1.98
N PHE A 44 10.90 6.98 -0.91
CA PHE A 44 11.86 8.03 -0.53
C PHE A 44 12.97 8.27 -1.57
N ASP A 45 13.26 7.28 -2.41
CA ASP A 45 14.24 7.41 -3.50
C ASP A 45 13.77 8.38 -4.60
N TYR A 46 12.48 8.79 -4.55
CA TYR A 46 11.83 9.67 -5.51
C TYR A 46 11.35 10.98 -4.89
N ALA A 47 11.95 11.41 -3.78
CA ALA A 47 11.52 12.59 -3.03
C ALA A 47 11.51 13.88 -3.87
N ASP A 48 12.47 14.03 -4.78
CA ASP A 48 12.59 15.13 -5.75
C ASP A 48 11.38 15.22 -6.72
N ARG A 49 10.63 14.12 -6.88
CA ARG A 49 9.49 14.02 -7.79
C ARG A 49 8.14 14.13 -7.09
N TYR A 50 8.09 14.27 -5.77
CA TYR A 50 6.82 14.32 -5.02
C TYR A 50 5.92 15.47 -5.49
N GLY A 51 6.49 16.65 -5.75
CA GLY A 51 5.70 17.79 -6.22
C GLY A 51 4.97 17.52 -7.54
N ILE A 52 5.61 16.80 -8.46
CA ILE A 52 5.01 16.40 -9.74
C ILE A 52 3.86 15.42 -9.48
N ALA A 53 4.12 14.38 -8.70
CA ALA A 53 3.13 13.35 -8.40
C ALA A 53 1.90 13.92 -7.69
N ILE A 54 2.09 14.81 -6.70
CA ILE A 54 0.99 15.46 -5.98
C ILE A 54 0.13 16.29 -6.93
N LYS A 55 0.76 17.06 -7.83
CA LYS A 55 0.04 17.86 -8.82
C LYS A 55 -0.80 16.99 -9.77
N ASP A 56 -0.22 15.92 -10.29
CA ASP A 56 -0.90 15.02 -11.23
C ASP A 56 -2.06 14.29 -10.54
N ILE A 57 -1.86 13.77 -9.33
CA ILE A 57 -2.91 13.09 -8.55
C ILE A 57 -4.05 14.08 -8.23
N ALA A 58 -3.74 15.29 -7.78
CA ALA A 58 -4.75 16.30 -7.48
C ALA A 58 -5.58 16.67 -8.73
N GLN A 59 -4.93 16.74 -9.89
CA GLN A 59 -5.63 16.99 -11.15
C GLN A 59 -6.55 15.81 -11.51
N TRP A 60 -6.09 14.56 -11.37
CA TRP A 60 -6.93 13.39 -11.64
C TRP A 60 -8.11 13.27 -10.68
N MET A 61 -7.93 13.64 -9.41
CA MET A 61 -9.03 13.72 -8.44
C MET A 61 -10.07 14.75 -8.89
N LYS A 62 -9.63 15.94 -9.30
CA LYS A 62 -10.52 17.02 -9.80
C LYS A 62 -11.28 16.59 -11.06
N GLU A 63 -10.67 15.80 -11.91
CA GLU A 63 -11.27 15.26 -13.13
C GLU A 63 -12.14 14.02 -12.89
N GLY A 64 -12.24 13.54 -11.66
CA GLY A 64 -12.96 12.31 -11.32
C GLY A 64 -12.30 11.00 -11.82
N LYS A 65 -11.06 11.10 -12.31
CA LYS A 65 -10.27 9.94 -12.79
C LYS A 65 -9.62 9.13 -11.67
N PHE A 66 -9.48 9.74 -10.50
CA PHE A 66 -8.93 9.13 -9.30
C PHE A 66 -9.88 9.39 -8.12
N VAL A 67 -10.31 8.31 -7.48
CA VAL A 67 -11.20 8.35 -6.32
C VAL A 67 -10.43 7.91 -5.09
N SER A 68 -10.27 8.80 -4.11
CA SER A 68 -9.76 8.46 -2.78
C SER A 68 -10.85 7.78 -1.95
N ARG A 69 -10.45 6.79 -1.17
CA ARG A 69 -11.32 6.18 -0.15
C ARG A 69 -10.63 6.19 1.20
N GLU A 70 -11.41 6.57 2.18
CA GLU A 70 -10.98 6.61 3.58
C GLU A 70 -11.95 5.78 4.42
N ASP A 71 -11.36 5.01 5.35
CA ASP A 71 -12.08 4.30 6.41
C ASP A 71 -11.79 5.05 7.71
N VAL A 72 -12.74 5.89 8.15
CA VAL A 72 -12.57 6.78 9.28
C VAL A 72 -13.15 6.15 10.53
N VAL A 73 -12.32 6.00 11.56
CA VAL A 73 -12.73 5.56 12.91
C VAL A 73 -12.61 6.73 13.87
N GLU A 74 -13.60 6.96 14.70
CA GLU A 74 -13.63 8.08 15.64
C GLU A 74 -13.19 7.68 17.05
N GLY A 75 -12.53 8.62 17.73
CA GLY A 75 -12.12 8.52 19.13
C GLY A 75 -10.72 7.94 19.32
N ILE A 76 -9.88 8.69 20.05
CA ILE A 76 -8.49 8.26 20.35
C ILE A 76 -8.44 6.94 21.13
N GLU A 77 -9.45 6.67 21.95
CA GLU A 77 -9.58 5.45 22.73
C GLU A 77 -9.69 4.19 21.87
N THR A 78 -10.13 4.33 20.61
CA THR A 78 -10.25 3.22 19.67
C THR A 78 -8.92 2.85 19.00
N PHE A 79 -7.84 3.61 19.24
CA PHE A 79 -6.57 3.47 18.54
C PHE A 79 -6.03 2.02 18.51
N PRO A 80 -5.98 1.25 19.64
CA PRO A 80 -5.45 -0.11 19.60
C PRO A 80 -6.24 -1.04 18.65
N ALA A 81 -7.57 -0.96 18.71
CA ALA A 81 -8.45 -1.76 17.84
C ALA A 81 -8.33 -1.31 16.38
N THR A 82 -8.27 0.01 16.15
CA THR A 82 -8.11 0.60 14.82
C THR A 82 -6.78 0.18 14.18
N LEU A 83 -5.68 0.19 14.96
CA LEU A 83 -4.40 -0.28 14.46
C LEU A 83 -4.45 -1.76 14.02
N ASN A 84 -5.13 -2.60 14.80
CA ASN A 84 -5.25 -4.02 14.47
C ASN A 84 -6.01 -4.26 13.15
N LYS A 85 -6.92 -3.39 12.75
CA LYS A 85 -7.59 -3.46 11.44
C LYS A 85 -6.60 -3.46 10.26
N LEU A 86 -5.46 -2.76 10.37
CA LEU A 86 -4.42 -2.77 9.34
C LEU A 86 -3.79 -4.16 9.16
N PHE A 87 -3.63 -4.89 10.26
CA PHE A 87 -3.01 -6.22 10.23
C PHE A 87 -3.99 -7.30 9.82
N SER A 88 -5.28 -7.16 10.17
CA SER A 88 -6.34 -8.08 9.74
C SER A 88 -6.84 -7.82 8.31
N GLY A 89 -6.52 -6.64 7.74
CA GLY A 89 -6.99 -6.25 6.41
C GLY A 89 -8.48 -5.92 6.34
N GLU A 90 -9.09 -5.52 7.45
CA GLU A 90 -10.51 -5.19 7.54
C GLU A 90 -10.85 -3.80 7.00
N ASN A 91 -9.86 -2.91 6.91
CA ASN A 91 -10.06 -1.56 6.40
C ASN A 91 -10.24 -1.54 4.89
N PHE A 92 -11.11 -0.64 4.43
CA PHE A 92 -11.32 -0.41 3.01
C PHE A 92 -10.90 1.00 2.60
N GLY A 93 -9.69 1.12 2.06
CA GLY A 93 -9.06 2.40 1.74
C GLY A 93 -8.06 2.84 2.80
N LYS A 94 -7.80 4.15 2.88
CA LYS A 94 -6.90 4.73 3.86
C LYS A 94 -7.55 4.72 5.24
N LEU A 95 -7.01 3.92 6.16
CA LEU A 95 -7.47 3.93 7.56
C LEU A 95 -7.02 5.23 8.23
N VAL A 96 -7.97 5.95 8.79
CA VAL A 96 -7.78 7.24 9.46
C VAL A 96 -8.44 7.19 10.81
N LEU A 97 -7.70 7.59 11.86
CA LEU A 97 -8.26 7.78 13.20
C LEU A 97 -8.52 9.28 13.43
N LYS A 98 -9.79 9.65 13.58
CA LYS A 98 -10.19 10.99 13.95
C LYS A 98 -10.11 11.13 15.48
N VAL A 99 -9.16 11.93 15.97
CA VAL A 99 -8.89 12.05 17.40
C VAL A 99 -9.76 13.09 18.10
N SER A 100 -10.23 14.09 17.39
CA SER A 100 -11.13 15.14 17.88
C SER A 100 -11.84 15.85 16.72
N ASP A 101 -12.86 16.61 17.06
CA ASP A 101 -13.54 17.52 16.10
C ASP A 101 -12.79 18.86 16.04
N GLY A 102 -11.60 18.98 15.92
CA GLY A 102 -10.81 20.19 15.67
C GLY A 102 -11.26 21.46 16.45
#